data_1a7af2287bd3576520bfeda7a8a03209
#
_entry.id   1a7af2287bd3576520bfeda7a8a03209
#
_cell.length_a   1.000
_cell.length_b   1.000
_cell.length_c   1.000
_cell.angle_alpha   90.00
_cell.angle_beta   90.00
_cell.angle_gamma   90.00
#
_symmetry.space_group_name_H-M   'P 1'
#
loop_
_entity.id
_entity.type
_entity.pdbx_description
1 polymer ?
#
loop_
_entity_poly.entity_id
_entity_poly.type
_entity_poly.pdbx_seq_one_letter_code
_entity_poly.pdbx_strand_id
1 'polypeptide(L)' 'MDIVFLIVVLLTIFAVAVAIALLVLWFAYLVWAETQREYEI' A
#
# COMPACT_ATOMS: atom_id res chain seq x y z
N MET A 1 -27.63 -11.68 10.91
CA MET A 1 -26.34 -11.25 10.41
C MET A 1 -25.49 -12.45 10.15
N ASP A 2 -24.94 -12.51 8.96
CA ASP A 2 -24.14 -13.65 8.55
C ASP A 2 -22.68 -13.44 8.96
N ILE A 3 -22.17 -14.41 9.68
CA ILE A 3 -20.74 -14.40 10.06
C ILE A 3 -19.88 -14.38 8.79
N VAL A 4 -20.30 -15.09 7.76
CA VAL A 4 -19.57 -15.13 6.48
C VAL A 4 -19.49 -13.73 5.87
N PHE A 5 -20.59 -12.97 5.92
CA PHE A 5 -20.59 -11.62 5.39
C PHE A 5 -19.60 -10.73 6.15
N LEU A 6 -19.55 -10.84 7.46
CA LEU A 6 -18.61 -10.09 8.28
C LEU A 6 -17.16 -10.43 7.93
N ILE A 7 -16.87 -11.71 7.75
CA ILE A 7 -15.53 -12.15 7.42
C ILE A 7 -15.11 -11.59 6.06
N VAL A 8 -16.00 -11.64 5.06
CA VAL A 8 -15.71 -11.14 3.74
C VAL A 8 -15.43 -9.64 3.76
N VAL A 9 -16.25 -8.90 4.50
CA VAL A 9 -16.05 -7.45 4.61
C VAL A 9 -14.70 -7.13 5.26
N LEU A 10 -14.38 -7.81 6.34
CA LEU A 10 -13.10 -7.60 7.02
C LEU A 10 -11.92 -7.92 6.11
N LEU A 11 -11.99 -9.04 5.39
CA LEU A 11 -10.94 -9.42 4.46
C LEU A 11 -10.77 -8.39 3.35
N THR A 12 -11.89 -7.88 2.82
CA THR A 12 -11.85 -6.88 1.76
C THR A 12 -11.18 -5.60 2.25
N ILE A 13 -11.56 -5.12 3.43
CA ILE A 13 -10.97 -3.92 4.01
C ILE A 13 -9.47 -4.10 4.21
N PHE A 14 -9.08 -5.26 4.75
CA PHE A 14 -7.67 -5.54 4.98
C PHE A 14 -6.88 -5.56 3.67
N ALA A 15 -7.43 -6.20 2.64
CA ALA A 15 -6.77 -6.28 1.35
C ALA A 15 -6.57 -4.91 0.74
N VAL A 16 -7.58 -4.05 0.81
CA VAL A 16 -7.49 -2.69 0.29
C VAL A 16 -6.43 -1.91 1.05
N ALA A 17 -6.42 -2.03 2.37
CA ALA A 17 -5.44 -1.32 3.19
C ALA A 17 -4.00 -1.75 2.84
N VAL A 18 -3.79 -3.04 2.67
CA VAL A 18 -2.46 -3.56 2.29
C VAL A 18 -2.06 -3.06 0.91
N ALA A 19 -3.00 -3.06 -0.05
CA ALA A 19 -2.71 -2.58 -1.39
C ALA A 19 -2.30 -1.12 -1.39
N ILE A 20 -3.01 -0.28 -0.65
CA ILE A 20 -2.68 1.13 -0.54
C ILE A 20 -1.31 1.32 0.11
N ALA A 21 -1.04 0.59 1.17
CA ALA A 21 0.25 0.68 1.86
C ALA A 21 1.40 0.32 0.93
N LEU A 22 1.24 -0.74 0.14
CA LEU A 22 2.26 -1.15 -0.82
C LEU A 22 2.48 -0.10 -1.90
N LEU A 23 1.40 0.50 -2.40
CA LEU A 23 1.51 1.56 -3.41
C LEU A 23 2.24 2.77 -2.86
N VAL A 24 1.91 3.17 -1.63
CA VAL A 24 2.56 4.32 -1.00
C VAL A 24 4.04 4.05 -0.81
N LEU A 25 4.38 2.86 -0.34
CA LEU A 25 5.78 2.48 -0.14
C LEU A 25 6.55 2.48 -1.46
N TRP A 26 5.95 1.94 -2.51
CA TRP A 26 6.60 1.91 -3.80
C TRP A 26 6.81 3.31 -4.36
N PHE A 27 5.79 4.14 -4.24
CA PHE A 27 5.89 5.52 -4.72
C PHE A 27 6.99 6.27 -3.95
N ALA A 28 7.04 6.10 -2.64
CA ALA A 28 8.06 6.73 -1.82
C ALA A 28 9.46 6.26 -2.21
N TYR A 29 9.59 4.96 -2.50
CA TYR A 29 10.87 4.41 -2.94
C TYR A 29 11.33 5.03 -4.25
N LEU A 30 10.42 5.15 -5.22
CA LEU A 30 10.76 5.73 -6.50
C LEU A 30 11.18 7.20 -6.37
N VAL A 31 10.44 7.96 -5.57
CA VAL A 31 10.76 9.37 -5.35
C VAL A 31 12.11 9.50 -4.66
N TRP A 32 12.35 8.67 -3.66
CA TRP A 32 13.61 8.70 -2.94
C TRP A 32 14.78 8.34 -3.84
N ALA A 33 14.61 7.34 -4.67
CA ALA A 33 15.65 6.93 -5.60
C ALA A 33 16.00 8.04 -6.59
N GLU A 34 14.98 8.74 -7.08
CA GLU A 34 15.20 9.85 -8.00
C GLU A 34 15.92 11.01 -7.32
N THR A 35 15.53 11.30 -6.09
CA THR A 35 16.18 12.36 -5.32
C THR A 35 17.63 12.04 -5.07
N GLN A 36 17.94 10.79 -4.78
CA GLN A 36 19.32 10.37 -4.56
C GLN A 36 20.17 10.50 -5.81
N ARG A 37 19.59 10.23 -6.96
CA ARG A 37 20.31 10.35 -8.21
C ARG A 37 20.76 11.77 -8.46
N GLU A 38 19.90 12.71 -8.18
CA GLU A 38 20.23 14.12 -8.36
C GLU A 38 21.29 14.57 -7.39
N TYR A 39 21.32 13.96 -6.22
CA TYR A 39 22.26 14.34 -5.18
C TYR A 39 23.68 13.85 -5.47
N GLU A 40 23.82 12.82 -6.26
CA GLU A 40 25.10 12.19 -6.50
C GLU A 40 25.98 12.94 -7.51
N ILE A 41 25.42 13.93 -8.13
CA ILE A 41 26.21 14.77 -9.04
C ILE A 41 27.06 15.75 -8.23
#